data_c7e5ad1cf6b9240acbe7506b00101c2a
#
_entry.id   c7e5ad1cf6b9240acbe7506b00101c2a
#
_cell.length_a   1.000
_cell.length_b   1.000
_cell.length_c   1.000
_cell.angle_alpha   90.00
_cell.angle_beta   90.00
_cell.angle_gamma   90.00
#
_symmetry.space_group_name_H-M   'P 1'
#
loop_
_entity.id
_entity.type
_entity.pdbx_description
1 polymer ?
#
loop_
_entity_poly.entity_id
_entity_poly.type
_entity_poly.pdbx_seq_one_letter_code
_entity_poly.pdbx_strand_id
1 'polypeptide(L)'
;MHGLTNTTRVDLNLHGDFMRRLNIIGKVLNQQQRLFVGEKVTGRIISIDKHYLRPIVRGKEVKSVEFGAKVNNIQVDGISFIQHLSFEAFNEGVLLKDCISLQQRLFRKNVRQVGADAIYATNANRRFCSRRSIATSFVRKGRAGKDEPQRKILRKELSKERATRLEGSFGTQKNHYGLQRIKARKKETEILWIFFGIHTANSVLIAQKKKALQQIPTTNAS
;
A
#
# COMPACT_ATOMS: atom_id res chain seq x y z
N MET A 1 -38.87 16.06 0.26
CA MET A 1 -38.32 14.71 0.34
C MET A 1 -38.00 14.20 1.75
N HIS A 2 -37.94 15.04 2.79
CA HIS A 2 -37.71 14.57 4.18
C HIS A 2 -38.88 13.76 4.77
N GLY A 3 -40.11 13.88 4.26
CA GLY A 3 -41.26 13.18 4.81
C GLY A 3 -41.36 11.69 4.47
N LEU A 4 -40.83 11.27 3.31
CA LEU A 4 -40.92 9.86 2.86
C LEU A 4 -40.01 8.88 3.63
N THR A 5 -38.92 9.35 4.17
CA THR A 5 -37.99 8.50 4.93
C THR A 5 -38.43 8.25 6.38
N ASN A 6 -39.20 9.14 6.99
CA ASN A 6 -39.70 8.96 8.35
C ASN A 6 -40.97 8.12 8.46
N THR A 7 -41.87 8.18 7.46
CA THR A 7 -43.10 7.39 7.45
C THR A 7 -42.88 5.91 7.15
N THR A 8 -41.86 5.58 6.34
CA THR A 8 -41.50 4.17 6.02
C THR A 8 -40.81 3.43 7.16
N ARG A 9 -40.37 4.11 8.22
CA ARG A 9 -39.68 3.46 9.35
C ARG A 9 -40.61 2.74 10.31
N VAL A 10 -41.90 3.06 10.34
CA VAL A 10 -42.80 2.60 11.38
C VAL A 10 -43.51 1.29 11.02
N ASP A 11 -43.72 1.00 9.73
CA ASP A 11 -44.63 -0.09 9.32
C ASP A 11 -44.01 -1.26 8.54
N LEU A 12 -42.72 -1.22 8.21
CA LEU A 12 -42.10 -2.28 7.45
C LEU A 12 -41.02 -2.97 8.30
N ASN A 13 -41.26 -4.24 8.64
CA ASN A 13 -40.26 -5.13 9.22
C ASN A 13 -39.18 -5.47 8.17
N LEU A 14 -38.41 -4.43 7.78
CA LEU A 14 -37.45 -4.50 6.69
C LEU A 14 -36.22 -5.30 7.14
N HIS A 15 -35.80 -6.22 6.31
CA HIS A 15 -34.62 -7.03 6.53
C HIS A 15 -33.39 -6.16 6.88
N GLY A 16 -32.59 -6.59 7.85
CA GLY A 16 -31.46 -5.80 8.41
C GLY A 16 -30.47 -5.28 7.35
N ASP A 17 -30.27 -5.98 6.26
CA ASP A 17 -29.42 -5.52 5.14
C ASP A 17 -30.03 -4.32 4.40
N PHE A 18 -31.34 -4.25 4.25
CA PHE A 18 -32.03 -3.12 3.65
C PHE A 18 -31.89 -1.88 4.54
N MET A 19 -32.15 -2.03 5.85
CA MET A 19 -31.99 -0.94 6.82
C MET A 19 -30.57 -0.40 6.87
N ARG A 20 -29.57 -1.28 6.81
CA ARG A 20 -28.16 -0.89 6.72
C ARG A 20 -27.88 -0.05 5.46
N ARG A 21 -28.37 -0.48 4.29
CA ARG A 21 -28.20 0.28 3.04
C ARG A 21 -28.92 1.63 3.10
N LEU A 22 -30.12 1.68 3.62
CA LEU A 22 -30.88 2.91 3.80
C LEU A 22 -30.13 3.92 4.68
N ASN A 23 -29.53 3.47 5.78
CA ASN A 23 -28.67 4.29 6.61
C ASN A 23 -27.44 4.85 5.87
N ILE A 24 -26.82 4.05 5.01
CA ILE A 24 -25.69 4.50 4.20
C ILE A 24 -26.16 5.56 3.19
N ILE A 25 -27.29 5.34 2.51
CA ILE A 25 -27.89 6.31 1.59
C ILE A 25 -28.18 7.62 2.31
N GLY A 26 -28.77 7.58 3.51
CA GLY A 26 -29.01 8.77 4.31
C GLY A 26 -27.73 9.55 4.65
N LYS A 27 -26.67 8.85 5.00
CA LYS A 27 -25.34 9.47 5.23
C LYS A 27 -24.76 10.10 3.96
N VAL A 28 -24.91 9.43 2.81
CA VAL A 28 -24.44 9.96 1.52
C VAL A 28 -25.25 11.17 1.12
N LEU A 29 -26.57 11.16 1.31
CA LEU A 29 -27.44 12.32 1.03
C LEU A 29 -27.02 13.53 1.88
N ASN A 30 -26.88 13.36 3.19
CA ASN A 30 -26.42 14.44 4.09
C ASN A 30 -25.05 14.99 3.65
N GLN A 31 -24.11 14.11 3.32
CA GLN A 31 -22.79 14.50 2.83
C GLN A 31 -22.88 15.30 1.50
N GLN A 32 -23.78 14.95 0.59
CA GLN A 32 -23.97 15.69 -0.66
C GLN A 32 -24.63 17.06 -0.43
N GLN A 33 -25.60 17.14 0.49
CA GLN A 33 -26.22 18.40 0.87
C GLN A 33 -25.18 19.38 1.45
N ARG A 34 -24.31 18.89 2.33
CA ARG A 34 -23.23 19.70 2.91
C ARG A 34 -22.22 20.16 1.86
N LEU A 35 -21.87 19.30 0.92
CA LEU A 35 -20.99 19.66 -0.19
C LEU A 35 -21.64 20.71 -1.11
N PHE A 36 -22.94 20.59 -1.35
CA PHE A 36 -23.67 21.52 -2.18
C PHE A 36 -23.66 22.96 -1.62
N VAL A 37 -23.72 23.10 -0.30
CA VAL A 37 -23.61 24.41 0.37
C VAL A 37 -22.16 24.86 0.62
N GLY A 38 -21.18 24.16 0.02
CA GLY A 38 -19.75 24.53 0.09
C GLY A 38 -19.00 24.07 1.33
N GLU A 39 -19.60 23.22 2.18
CA GLU A 39 -18.93 22.70 3.33
C GLU A 39 -17.86 21.65 2.97
N LYS A 40 -16.77 21.63 3.74
CA LYS A 40 -15.78 20.56 3.65
C LYS A 40 -16.27 19.32 4.39
N VAL A 41 -16.41 18.21 3.65
CA VAL A 41 -16.77 16.92 4.23
C VAL A 41 -15.56 15.98 4.19
N THR A 42 -15.07 15.58 5.36
CA THR A 42 -13.98 14.59 5.50
C THR A 42 -14.54 13.18 5.55
N GLY A 43 -13.71 12.17 5.21
CA GLY A 43 -14.11 10.77 5.29
C GLY A 43 -15.30 10.39 4.41
N ARG A 44 -15.47 11.03 3.25
CA ARG A 44 -16.62 10.82 2.36
C ARG A 44 -16.81 9.36 1.96
N ILE A 45 -18.05 8.88 2.08
CA ILE A 45 -18.48 7.60 1.51
C ILE A 45 -18.66 7.81 -0.01
N ILE A 46 -18.00 6.97 -0.81
CA ILE A 46 -17.97 7.07 -2.27
C ILE A 46 -18.68 5.89 -2.96
N SER A 47 -19.08 4.89 -2.20
CA SER A 47 -19.80 3.73 -2.69
C SER A 47 -20.80 3.26 -1.65
N ILE A 48 -22.04 3.03 -2.07
CA ILE A 48 -23.11 2.50 -1.21
C ILE A 48 -22.82 1.05 -0.85
N ASP A 49 -22.33 0.24 -1.80
CA ASP A 49 -22.02 -1.16 -1.56
C ASP A 49 -20.73 -1.34 -0.75
N LYS A 50 -19.71 -0.55 -1.06
CA LYS A 50 -18.41 -0.57 -0.37
C LYS A 50 -18.24 0.69 0.49
N HIS A 51 -19.12 0.86 1.46
CA HIS A 51 -19.18 2.05 2.33
C HIS A 51 -17.92 2.28 3.18
N TYR A 52 -17.01 1.31 3.23
CA TYR A 52 -15.69 1.41 3.86
C TYR A 52 -14.64 2.10 2.98
N LEU A 53 -14.90 2.30 1.68
CA LEU A 53 -13.97 3.00 0.80
C LEU A 53 -13.98 4.50 1.06
N ARG A 54 -12.79 5.09 1.02
CA ARG A 54 -12.59 6.53 1.13
C ARG A 54 -11.79 7.04 -0.07
N PRO A 55 -11.97 8.32 -0.48
CA PRO A 55 -11.12 8.90 -1.50
C PRO A 55 -9.70 9.04 -0.97
N ILE A 56 -8.73 8.54 -1.73
CA ILE A 56 -7.30 8.67 -1.45
C ILE A 56 -6.76 9.75 -2.38
N VAL A 57 -6.51 10.93 -1.82
CA VAL A 57 -5.96 12.06 -2.57
C VAL A 57 -4.48 11.80 -2.85
N ARG A 58 -4.11 11.83 -4.13
CA ARG A 58 -2.72 11.79 -4.58
C ARG A 58 -2.43 13.09 -5.32
N GLY A 59 -1.41 13.82 -4.94
CA GLY A 59 -1.01 15.08 -5.59
C GLY A 59 -0.45 14.90 -7.02
N LYS A 60 -1.13 14.09 -7.86
CA LYS A 60 -0.77 13.85 -9.27
C LYS A 60 -1.73 14.62 -10.17
N GLU A 61 -1.20 15.27 -11.22
CA GLU A 61 -1.99 16.08 -12.15
C GLU A 61 -3.08 15.28 -12.89
N VAL A 62 -2.81 14.02 -13.27
CA VAL A 62 -3.71 13.23 -14.12
C VAL A 62 -4.78 12.47 -13.33
N LYS A 63 -4.50 12.06 -12.07
CA LYS A 63 -5.46 11.41 -11.17
C LYS A 63 -5.26 11.92 -9.77
N SER A 64 -6.03 12.94 -9.42
CA SER A 64 -5.97 13.56 -8.08
C SER A 64 -6.53 12.67 -6.98
N VAL A 65 -7.42 11.72 -7.31
CA VAL A 65 -8.08 10.82 -6.35
C VAL A 65 -8.05 9.39 -6.85
N GLU A 66 -7.67 8.48 -5.98
CA GLU A 66 -7.74 7.03 -6.20
C GLU A 66 -8.71 6.40 -5.20
N PHE A 67 -9.26 5.25 -5.57
CA PHE A 67 -10.21 4.48 -4.77
C PHE A 67 -9.71 3.05 -4.61
N GLY A 68 -9.97 2.45 -3.46
CA GLY A 68 -9.58 1.07 -3.16
C GLY A 68 -8.65 0.98 -1.96
N ALA A 69 -8.04 -0.19 -1.78
CA ALA A 69 -7.08 -0.39 -0.72
C ALA A 69 -5.73 0.25 -1.05
N LYS A 70 -5.17 0.93 -0.07
CA LYS A 70 -3.78 1.37 -0.07
C LYS A 70 -2.94 0.35 0.68
N VAL A 71 -1.91 -0.19 0.03
CA VAL A 71 -1.05 -1.23 0.60
C VAL A 71 0.38 -0.72 0.67
N ASN A 72 0.97 -0.80 1.85
CA ASN A 72 2.39 -0.56 2.07
C ASN A 72 3.10 -1.92 2.13
N ASN A 73 3.95 -2.18 1.15
CA ASN A 73 4.71 -3.42 1.05
C ASN A 73 6.19 -3.18 1.32
N ILE A 74 6.81 -4.11 2.04
CA ILE A 74 8.26 -4.31 1.99
C ILE A 74 8.59 -5.40 0.98
N GLN A 75 9.78 -5.32 0.39
CA GLN A 75 10.27 -6.34 -0.50
C GLN A 75 11.71 -6.74 -0.13
N VAL A 76 11.95 -8.03 -0.06
CA VAL A 76 13.27 -8.61 0.17
C VAL A 76 13.52 -9.65 -0.91
N ASP A 77 14.56 -9.45 -1.68
CA ASP A 77 14.92 -10.34 -2.79
C ASP A 77 13.74 -10.63 -3.77
N GLY A 78 12.94 -9.62 -4.06
CA GLY A 78 11.78 -9.72 -4.94
C GLY A 78 10.52 -10.28 -4.28
N ILE A 79 10.59 -10.83 -3.07
CA ILE A 79 9.44 -11.33 -2.31
C ILE A 79 8.79 -10.19 -1.55
N SER A 80 7.50 -9.99 -1.76
CA SER A 80 6.71 -8.89 -1.19
C SER A 80 6.00 -9.31 0.09
N PHE A 81 6.01 -8.46 1.11
CA PHE A 81 5.30 -8.66 2.38
C PHE A 81 4.46 -7.44 2.70
N ILE A 82 3.20 -7.66 3.04
CA ILE A 82 2.28 -6.59 3.43
C ILE A 82 2.68 -6.09 4.82
N GLN A 83 3.10 -4.83 4.92
CA GLN A 83 3.38 -4.19 6.20
C GLN A 83 2.13 -3.50 6.73
N HIS A 84 1.38 -2.80 5.85
CA HIS A 84 0.15 -2.11 6.20
C HIS A 84 -0.84 -2.12 5.05
N LEU A 85 -2.13 -2.27 5.38
CA LEU A 85 -3.23 -2.21 4.42
C LEU A 85 -4.35 -1.36 5.02
N SER A 86 -4.83 -0.38 4.27
CA SER A 86 -5.95 0.46 4.68
C SER A 86 -6.81 0.83 3.48
N PHE A 87 -8.10 1.04 3.73
CA PHE A 87 -9.03 1.63 2.77
C PHE A 87 -9.17 3.16 2.95
N GLU A 88 -8.37 3.71 3.84
CA GLU A 88 -8.24 5.15 4.08
C GLU A 88 -6.83 5.61 3.73
N ALA A 89 -6.70 6.90 3.46
CA ALA A 89 -5.41 7.50 3.22
C ALA A 89 -4.52 7.41 4.49
N PHE A 90 -3.27 7.03 4.31
CA PHE A 90 -2.26 7.07 5.37
C PHE A 90 -0.94 7.63 4.83
N ASN A 91 -0.14 8.17 5.74
CA ASN A 91 1.19 8.67 5.39
C ASN A 91 2.21 7.52 5.44
N GLU A 92 2.67 7.08 4.29
CA GLU A 92 3.70 6.03 4.19
C GLU A 92 5.03 6.43 4.85
N GLY A 93 5.35 7.72 4.80
CA GLY A 93 6.61 8.24 5.32
C GLY A 93 6.84 7.97 6.81
N VAL A 94 5.79 7.72 7.61
CA VAL A 94 5.93 7.40 9.03
C VAL A 94 6.16 5.91 9.29
N LEU A 95 5.91 5.04 8.30
CA LEU A 95 5.92 3.59 8.46
C LEU A 95 7.30 2.93 8.28
N LEU A 96 8.37 3.69 7.97
CA LEU A 96 9.69 3.11 7.69
C LEU A 96 10.22 2.25 8.83
N LYS A 97 10.02 2.70 10.08
CA LYS A 97 10.48 1.92 11.26
C LYS A 97 9.77 0.58 11.35
N ASP A 98 8.46 0.57 11.10
CA ASP A 98 7.64 -0.64 11.14
C ASP A 98 8.00 -1.58 9.99
N CYS A 99 8.33 -1.04 8.80
CA CYS A 99 8.87 -1.81 7.67
C CYS A 99 10.17 -2.52 8.05
N ILE A 100 11.10 -1.81 8.67
CA ILE A 100 12.39 -2.36 9.12
C ILE A 100 12.17 -3.41 10.22
N SER A 101 11.29 -3.13 11.18
CA SER A 101 10.95 -4.07 12.25
C SER A 101 10.29 -5.35 11.72
N LEU A 102 9.40 -5.23 10.72
CA LEU A 102 8.80 -6.38 10.06
C LEU A 102 9.87 -7.23 9.37
N GLN A 103 10.77 -6.62 8.61
CA GLN A 103 11.87 -7.32 7.95
C GLN A 103 12.75 -8.07 8.95
N GLN A 104 13.17 -7.41 10.03
CA GLN A 104 14.00 -8.01 11.07
C GLN A 104 13.29 -9.20 11.76
N ARG A 105 11.99 -9.09 12.01
CA ARG A 105 11.18 -10.17 12.60
C ARG A 105 11.06 -11.38 11.66
N LEU A 106 10.84 -11.14 10.36
CA LEU A 106 10.68 -12.20 9.38
C LEU A 106 11.99 -12.93 9.09
N PHE A 107 13.08 -12.20 8.95
CA PHE A 107 14.35 -12.76 8.47
C PHE A 107 15.39 -12.98 9.56
N ARG A 108 15.13 -12.52 10.79
CA ARG A 108 16.08 -12.59 11.93
C ARG A 108 17.44 -11.98 11.60
N LYS A 109 17.48 -10.97 10.74
CA LYS A 109 18.69 -10.28 10.29
C LYS A 109 18.51 -8.77 10.37
N ASN A 110 19.60 -8.07 10.72
CA ASN A 110 19.62 -6.61 10.73
C ASN A 110 19.58 -6.06 9.30
N VAL A 111 18.77 -5.03 9.10
CA VAL A 111 18.72 -4.27 7.84
C VAL A 111 19.98 -3.44 7.72
N ARG A 112 20.71 -3.59 6.63
CA ARG A 112 21.91 -2.79 6.32
C ARG A 112 21.63 -1.69 5.30
N GLN A 113 20.70 -1.94 4.40
CA GLN A 113 20.38 -1.03 3.29
C GLN A 113 18.87 -0.95 3.06
N VAL A 114 18.37 0.23 2.69
CA VAL A 114 16.97 0.48 2.38
C VAL A 114 16.87 1.34 1.12
N GLY A 115 16.23 0.79 0.09
CA GLY A 115 15.76 1.52 -1.07
C GLY A 115 14.28 1.91 -0.87
N ALA A 116 13.99 3.19 -0.70
CA ALA A 116 12.63 3.66 -0.49
C ALA A 116 12.36 4.95 -1.28
N ASP A 117 11.06 5.25 -1.49
CA ASP A 117 10.62 6.46 -2.18
C ASP A 117 10.91 7.72 -1.37
N ALA A 118 10.90 8.87 -2.05
CA ALA A 118 11.17 10.18 -1.46
C ALA A 118 10.24 10.51 -0.27
N ILE A 119 9.02 10.00 -0.25
CA ILE A 119 8.07 10.18 0.84
C ILE A 119 8.61 9.65 2.18
N TYR A 120 9.46 8.63 2.16
CA TYR A 120 10.10 8.07 3.36
C TYR A 120 11.32 8.88 3.82
N ALA A 121 11.82 9.83 3.02
CA ALA A 121 13.02 10.60 3.33
C ALA A 121 12.78 11.72 4.36
N THR A 122 11.94 11.48 5.38
CA THR A 122 11.67 12.41 6.48
C THR A 122 12.89 12.59 7.38
N ASN A 123 12.97 13.72 8.09
CA ASN A 123 14.07 13.95 9.03
C ASN A 123 14.14 12.90 10.15
N ALA A 124 12.98 12.41 10.60
CA ALA A 124 12.89 11.37 11.61
C ALA A 124 13.48 10.05 11.10
N ASN A 125 13.12 9.64 9.88
CA ASN A 125 13.63 8.41 9.26
C ASN A 125 15.13 8.52 8.96
N ARG A 126 15.62 9.68 8.50
CA ARG A 126 17.05 9.92 8.28
C ARG A 126 17.85 9.72 9.57
N ARG A 127 17.41 10.35 10.67
CA ARG A 127 18.04 10.19 11.99
C ARG A 127 17.99 8.75 12.47
N PHE A 128 16.87 8.07 12.30
CA PHE A 128 16.72 6.67 12.69
C PHE A 128 17.68 5.76 11.93
N CYS A 129 17.76 5.88 10.60
CA CYS A 129 18.67 5.08 9.77
C CYS A 129 20.14 5.38 10.08
N SER A 130 20.49 6.66 10.26
CA SER A 130 21.84 7.07 10.60
C SER A 130 22.31 6.49 11.94
N ARG A 131 21.48 6.56 12.99
CA ARG A 131 21.80 5.98 14.32
C ARG A 131 22.00 4.46 14.29
N ARG A 132 21.42 3.77 13.32
CA ARG A 132 21.51 2.32 13.16
C ARG A 132 22.45 1.88 12.04
N SER A 133 23.23 2.80 11.49
CA SER A 133 24.15 2.55 10.37
C SER A 133 23.45 1.91 9.16
N ILE A 134 22.18 2.25 8.93
CA ILE A 134 21.42 1.78 7.78
C ILE A 134 21.64 2.75 6.61
N ALA A 135 22.25 2.25 5.54
CA ALA A 135 22.42 3.00 4.30
C ALA A 135 21.07 3.15 3.56
N THR A 136 20.82 4.30 2.96
CA THR A 136 19.52 4.61 2.33
C THR A 136 19.68 5.22 0.95
N SER A 137 18.62 5.05 0.11
CA SER A 137 18.48 5.76 -1.17
C SER A 137 18.18 7.26 -1.00
N PHE A 138 18.09 7.79 0.21
CA PHE A 138 17.69 9.18 0.46
C PHE A 138 18.77 10.17 0.03
N VAL A 139 18.38 11.16 -0.74
CA VAL A 139 19.26 12.29 -1.10
C VAL A 139 19.63 13.05 0.18
N ARG A 140 20.93 13.32 0.37
CA ARG A 140 21.43 14.09 1.53
C ARG A 140 20.85 15.51 1.51
N LYS A 141 20.52 16.01 2.68
CA LYS A 141 20.19 17.44 2.87
C LYS A 141 21.45 18.21 3.26
N GLY A 142 21.65 19.39 2.69
CA GLY A 142 22.79 20.26 2.95
C GLY A 142 24.02 19.95 2.10
N ARG A 143 25.19 20.49 2.51
CA ARG A 143 26.44 20.40 1.76
C ARG A 143 26.90 18.95 1.58
N ALA A 144 27.41 18.62 0.40
CA ALA A 144 27.98 17.32 0.10
C ALA A 144 29.18 17.01 1.02
N GLY A 145 29.21 15.81 1.58
CA GLY A 145 30.34 15.32 2.35
C GLY A 145 31.37 14.60 1.47
N LYS A 146 32.52 14.25 2.03
CA LYS A 146 33.59 13.50 1.33
C LYS A 146 33.10 12.13 0.82
N ASP A 147 32.10 11.55 1.47
CA ASP A 147 31.46 10.26 1.16
C ASP A 147 30.39 10.34 0.06
N GLU A 148 30.13 11.52 -0.49
CA GLU A 148 29.03 11.73 -1.45
C GLU A 148 29.18 10.94 -2.76
N PRO A 149 30.37 10.73 -3.34
CA PRO A 149 30.53 9.90 -4.53
C PRO A 149 30.06 8.45 -4.29
N GLN A 150 30.48 7.82 -3.18
CA GLN A 150 30.09 6.45 -2.82
C GLN A 150 28.58 6.37 -2.53
N ARG A 151 28.05 7.36 -1.84
CA ARG A 151 26.61 7.46 -1.57
C ARG A 151 25.78 7.63 -2.85
N LYS A 152 26.29 8.35 -3.85
CA LYS A 152 25.62 8.50 -5.15
C LYS A 152 25.54 7.16 -5.89
N ILE A 153 26.60 6.39 -5.88
CA ILE A 153 26.63 5.03 -6.47
C ILE A 153 25.59 4.15 -5.78
N LEU A 154 25.63 4.06 -4.45
CA LEU A 154 24.68 3.26 -3.67
C LEU A 154 23.24 3.68 -3.91
N ARG A 155 22.94 4.99 -3.95
CA ARG A 155 21.59 5.49 -4.26
C ARG A 155 21.13 5.04 -5.64
N LYS A 156 22.00 5.06 -6.64
CA LYS A 156 21.69 4.61 -8.00
C LYS A 156 21.35 3.12 -8.02
N GLU A 157 22.13 2.30 -7.32
CA GLU A 157 21.87 0.87 -7.18
C GLU A 157 20.55 0.57 -6.49
N LEU A 158 20.33 1.16 -5.31
CA LEU A 158 19.08 0.98 -4.55
C LEU A 158 17.85 1.49 -5.32
N SER A 159 17.97 2.58 -6.07
CA SER A 159 16.89 3.09 -6.90
C SER A 159 16.61 2.19 -8.09
N LYS A 160 17.64 1.61 -8.71
CA LYS A 160 17.50 0.63 -9.78
C LYS A 160 16.81 -0.65 -9.29
N GLU A 161 17.25 -1.18 -8.15
CA GLU A 161 16.63 -2.35 -7.52
C GLU A 161 15.13 -2.09 -7.22
N ARG A 162 14.81 -0.93 -6.66
CA ARG A 162 13.43 -0.53 -6.40
C ARG A 162 12.59 -0.48 -7.68
N ALA A 163 13.06 0.20 -8.70
CA ALA A 163 12.34 0.34 -9.95
C ALA A 163 12.15 -1.01 -10.66
N THR A 164 13.17 -1.85 -10.67
CA THR A 164 13.14 -3.12 -11.40
C THR A 164 12.31 -4.17 -10.64
N ARG A 165 12.55 -4.33 -9.35
CA ARG A 165 11.94 -5.43 -8.59
C ARG A 165 10.62 -5.04 -7.95
N LEU A 166 10.57 -3.89 -7.25
CA LEU A 166 9.36 -3.49 -6.52
C LEU A 166 8.25 -3.02 -7.47
N GLU A 167 8.57 -2.08 -8.37
CA GLU A 167 7.58 -1.55 -9.32
C GLU A 167 7.18 -2.61 -10.34
N GLY A 168 8.13 -3.42 -10.82
CA GLY A 168 7.86 -4.57 -11.69
C GLY A 168 6.94 -5.59 -11.03
N SER A 169 7.12 -5.88 -9.72
CA SER A 169 6.25 -6.79 -8.98
C SER A 169 4.83 -6.24 -8.84
N PHE A 170 4.66 -4.93 -8.63
CA PHE A 170 3.32 -4.33 -8.58
C PHE A 170 2.60 -4.43 -9.94
N GLY A 171 3.30 -4.21 -11.04
CA GLY A 171 2.77 -4.42 -12.39
C GLY A 171 2.31 -5.86 -12.59
N THR A 172 3.14 -6.83 -12.26
CA THR A 172 2.84 -8.26 -12.33
C THR A 172 1.63 -8.63 -11.45
N GLN A 173 1.59 -8.18 -10.20
CA GLN A 173 0.50 -8.44 -9.27
C GLN A 173 -0.82 -7.86 -9.77
N LYS A 174 -0.81 -6.65 -10.33
CA LYS A 174 -2.01 -6.03 -10.92
C LYS A 174 -2.50 -6.79 -12.16
N ASN A 175 -1.60 -7.09 -13.09
CA ASN A 175 -1.97 -7.61 -14.41
C ASN A 175 -2.25 -9.12 -14.40
N HIS A 176 -1.51 -9.89 -13.62
CA HIS A 176 -1.57 -11.36 -13.67
C HIS A 176 -2.22 -11.99 -12.42
N TYR A 177 -2.28 -11.29 -11.29
CA TYR A 177 -2.82 -11.83 -10.04
C TYR A 177 -4.08 -11.10 -9.54
N GLY A 178 -4.78 -10.44 -10.46
CA GLY A 178 -6.12 -9.89 -10.23
C GLY A 178 -6.20 -8.68 -9.32
N LEU A 179 -5.07 -7.99 -9.03
CA LEU A 179 -5.06 -6.84 -8.13
C LEU A 179 -5.41 -5.51 -8.83
N GLN A 180 -5.51 -5.48 -10.16
CA GLN A 180 -5.96 -4.30 -10.89
C GLN A 180 -7.44 -4.02 -10.67
N ARG A 181 -8.29 -5.08 -10.61
CA ARG A 181 -9.73 -4.98 -10.45
C ARG A 181 -10.24 -6.05 -9.50
N ILE A 182 -10.42 -5.68 -8.24
CA ILE A 182 -10.89 -6.57 -7.19
C ILE A 182 -12.42 -6.67 -7.26
N LYS A 183 -12.95 -7.87 -7.52
CA LYS A 183 -14.39 -8.16 -7.64
C LYS A 183 -15.07 -8.47 -6.29
N ALA A 184 -14.31 -8.57 -5.22
CA ALA A 184 -14.85 -8.83 -3.88
C ALA A 184 -15.82 -7.73 -3.45
N ARG A 185 -16.93 -8.11 -2.82
CA ARG A 185 -17.99 -7.19 -2.39
C ARG A 185 -17.87 -6.79 -0.92
N LYS A 186 -17.29 -7.66 -0.07
CA LYS A 186 -17.11 -7.41 1.37
C LYS A 186 -15.66 -7.02 1.66
N LYS A 187 -15.47 -6.20 2.70
CA LYS A 187 -14.15 -5.71 3.11
C LYS A 187 -13.17 -6.84 3.40
N GLU A 188 -13.62 -7.84 4.16
CA GLU A 188 -12.82 -8.99 4.56
C GLU A 188 -12.39 -9.83 3.34
N THR A 189 -13.30 -10.04 2.41
CA THR A 189 -13.03 -10.77 1.17
C THR A 189 -12.07 -9.98 0.26
N GLU A 190 -12.17 -8.64 0.25
CA GLU A 190 -11.25 -7.79 -0.50
C GLU A 190 -9.83 -7.84 0.09
N ILE A 191 -9.70 -7.85 1.43
CA ILE A 191 -8.41 -8.04 2.12
C ILE A 191 -7.81 -9.40 1.75
N LEU A 192 -8.59 -10.47 1.82
CA LEU A 192 -8.14 -11.81 1.44
C LEU A 192 -7.73 -11.88 -0.04
N TRP A 193 -8.47 -11.23 -0.93
CA TRP A 193 -8.12 -11.16 -2.35
C TRP A 193 -6.75 -10.51 -2.56
N ILE A 194 -6.50 -9.38 -1.89
CA ILE A 194 -5.20 -8.68 -1.95
C ILE A 194 -4.10 -9.57 -1.39
N PHE A 195 -4.34 -10.20 -0.24
CA PHE A 195 -3.39 -11.11 0.39
C PHE A 195 -3.01 -12.26 -0.55
N PHE A 196 -3.99 -12.99 -1.07
CA PHE A 196 -3.73 -14.11 -1.99
C PHE A 196 -3.08 -13.65 -3.30
N GLY A 197 -3.48 -12.51 -3.87
CA GLY A 197 -2.86 -11.98 -5.07
C GLY A 197 -1.36 -11.72 -4.91
N ILE A 198 -0.95 -11.12 -3.79
CA ILE A 198 0.46 -10.87 -3.48
C ILE A 198 1.22 -12.17 -3.19
N HIS A 199 0.65 -13.04 -2.36
CA HIS A 199 1.34 -14.27 -1.93
C HIS A 199 1.40 -15.34 -3.01
N THR A 200 0.43 -15.41 -3.92
CA THR A 200 0.51 -16.27 -5.11
C THR A 200 1.66 -15.81 -6.02
N ALA A 201 1.79 -14.51 -6.26
CA ALA A 201 2.93 -13.97 -7.00
C ALA A 201 4.27 -14.33 -6.34
N ASN A 202 4.37 -14.23 -5.03
CA ASN A 202 5.53 -14.65 -4.26
C ASN A 202 5.84 -16.15 -4.45
N SER A 203 4.83 -17.01 -4.35
CA SER A 203 4.98 -18.46 -4.48
C SER A 203 5.51 -18.86 -5.85
N VAL A 204 5.01 -18.23 -6.92
CA VAL A 204 5.51 -18.44 -8.28
C VAL A 204 6.96 -17.99 -8.40
N LEU A 205 7.32 -16.81 -7.88
CA LEU A 205 8.70 -16.33 -7.90
C LEU A 205 9.65 -17.24 -7.11
N ILE A 206 9.24 -17.73 -5.95
CA ILE A 206 10.03 -18.68 -5.15
C ILE A 206 10.25 -19.99 -5.93
N ALA A 207 9.22 -20.52 -6.59
CA ALA A 207 9.32 -21.73 -7.39
C ALA A 207 10.30 -21.54 -8.55
N GLN A 208 10.23 -20.40 -9.25
CA GLN A 208 11.16 -20.06 -10.33
C GLN A 208 12.61 -19.97 -9.85
N LYS A 209 12.84 -19.31 -8.70
CA LYS A 209 14.17 -19.23 -8.10
C LYS A 209 14.72 -20.59 -7.70
N LYS A 210 13.91 -21.45 -7.10
CA LYS A 210 14.30 -22.82 -6.74
C LYS A 210 14.69 -23.61 -7.99
N LYS A 211 13.89 -23.55 -9.07
CA LYS A 211 14.19 -24.21 -10.32
C LYS A 211 15.50 -23.72 -10.94
N ALA A 212 15.75 -22.41 -10.94
CA ALA A 212 16.99 -21.84 -11.45
C ALA A 212 18.22 -22.32 -10.67
N LEU A 213 18.13 -22.42 -9.34
CA LEU A 213 19.22 -22.92 -8.50
C LEU A 213 19.53 -24.40 -8.76
N GLN A 214 18.54 -25.23 -9.08
CA GLN A 214 18.74 -26.64 -9.41
C GLN A 214 19.37 -26.85 -10.79
N GLN A 215 19.32 -25.86 -11.67
CA GLN A 215 19.91 -25.93 -13.02
C GLN A 215 21.37 -25.45 -13.08
N ILE A 216 21.91 -24.95 -11.97
CA ILE A 216 23.34 -24.58 -11.91
C ILE A 216 24.13 -25.90 -11.80
N PRO A 217 25.00 -26.25 -12.79
CA PRO A 217 25.85 -27.42 -12.69
C PRO A 217 26.73 -27.28 -11.45
N THR A 218 26.74 -28.31 -10.59
CA THR A 218 27.76 -28.45 -9.57
C THR A 218 29.10 -28.66 -10.29
N THR A 219 29.86 -27.60 -10.49
CA THR A 219 31.25 -27.72 -10.92
C THR A 219 31.98 -28.43 -9.78
N ASN A 220 32.17 -29.75 -9.93
CA ASN A 220 33.04 -30.51 -9.06
C ASN A 220 34.43 -29.86 -9.13
N ALA A 221 34.85 -29.24 -8.01
CA ALA A 221 36.25 -28.89 -7.79
C ALA A 221 37.02 -30.22 -7.69
N SER A 222 37.75 -30.52 -8.75
CA SER A 222 38.81 -31.53 -8.79
C SER A 222 40.04 -30.95 -8.11
#